data_61b72b5b889e8ade8888834d9a71dab1
#
_entry.id   61b72b5b889e8ade8888834d9a71dab1
#
_cell.length_a   1.000
_cell.length_b   1.000
_cell.length_c   1.000
_cell.angle_alpha   90.00
_cell.angle_beta   90.00
_cell.angle_gamma   90.00
#
_symmetry.space_group_name_H-M   'P 1'
#
loop_
_entity.id
_entity.type
_entity.pdbx_description
1 polymer ?
#
loop_
_entity_poly.entity_id
_entity_poly.type
_entity_poly.pdbx_seq_one_letter_code
_entity_poly.pdbx_strand_id
1 'polypeptide(L)'
;MPDAKILKLTDADFDTQVKAQPLMIVDFWAEWCGPCKMIGPALEEIAGELSGKLTVAKVDIDNNPMSPNQFAVRGIPTLILFKDGKPAATQVGALPKGKLKEWISGNI
;
A
#
# COMPACT_ATOMS: atom_id res chain seq x y z
N MET A 1 -10.83 -7.06 19.19
CA MET A 1 -9.99 -6.22 18.53
C MET A 1 -9.48 -6.83 17.28
N PRO A 2 -9.92 -6.48 16.27
CA PRO A 2 -9.39 -7.00 15.07
C PRO A 2 -8.10 -6.37 14.83
N ASP A 3 -7.18 -7.16 14.59
CA ASP A 3 -5.94 -6.65 14.16
C ASP A 3 -6.06 -6.35 12.71
N ALA A 4 -6.03 -5.09 12.41
CA ALA A 4 -5.88 -4.69 11.05
C ALA A 4 -4.53 -5.18 10.60
N LYS A 5 -4.52 -6.24 9.88
CA LYS A 5 -3.25 -6.78 9.41
C LYS A 5 -2.85 -6.14 8.12
N ILE A 6 -1.68 -5.52 8.14
CA ILE A 6 -1.05 -5.04 6.92
C ILE A 6 -0.06 -6.11 6.51
N LEU A 7 -0.20 -6.62 5.29
CA LEU A 7 0.70 -7.63 4.78
C LEU A 7 2.06 -7.03 4.49
N LYS A 8 3.12 -7.75 4.84
CA LYS A 8 4.46 -7.35 4.47
C LYS A 8 4.87 -8.17 3.27
N LEU A 9 5.01 -7.53 2.13
CA LEU A 9 5.37 -8.22 0.90
C LEU A 9 6.86 -8.14 0.65
N THR A 10 7.38 -9.15 0.00
CA THR A 10 8.77 -9.19 -0.43
C THR A 10 8.80 -9.29 -1.95
N ASP A 11 9.97 -9.04 -2.55
CA ASP A 11 10.12 -9.21 -3.99
C ASP A 11 9.77 -10.62 -4.43
N ALA A 12 10.02 -11.61 -3.56
CA ALA A 12 9.76 -13.01 -3.90
C ALA A 12 8.27 -13.33 -3.99
N ASP A 13 7.43 -12.70 -3.16
CA ASP A 13 6.00 -13.03 -3.12
C ASP A 13 5.09 -11.93 -3.65
N PHE A 14 5.65 -10.80 -4.05
CA PHE A 14 4.86 -9.63 -4.47
C PHE A 14 3.82 -9.99 -5.53
N ASP A 15 4.26 -10.57 -6.62
CA ASP A 15 3.38 -10.85 -7.74
C ASP A 15 2.25 -11.81 -7.35
N THR A 16 2.59 -12.87 -6.64
CA THR A 16 1.62 -13.86 -6.20
C THR A 16 0.57 -13.25 -5.27
N GLN A 17 1.03 -12.47 -4.29
CA GLN A 17 0.13 -11.88 -3.29
C GLN A 17 -0.77 -10.82 -3.90
N VAL A 18 -0.24 -9.97 -4.76
CA VAL A 18 -1.04 -8.92 -5.40
C VAL A 18 -2.13 -9.51 -6.28
N LYS A 19 -1.81 -10.59 -6.99
CA LYS A 19 -2.78 -11.26 -7.85
C LYS A 19 -3.82 -12.08 -7.08
N ALA A 20 -3.51 -12.43 -5.85
CA ALA A 20 -4.42 -13.24 -5.03
C ALA A 20 -5.60 -12.43 -4.47
N GLN A 21 -5.53 -11.09 -4.54
CA GLN A 21 -6.55 -10.22 -3.96
C GLN A 21 -7.25 -9.41 -5.05
N PRO A 22 -8.58 -9.29 -4.99
CA PRO A 22 -9.29 -8.48 -5.99
C PRO A 22 -8.98 -7.00 -5.85
N LEU A 23 -8.65 -6.53 -4.64
CA LEU A 23 -8.37 -5.12 -4.40
C LEU A 23 -7.29 -5.02 -3.32
N MET A 24 -6.16 -4.43 -3.67
CA MET A 24 -5.05 -4.28 -2.74
C MET A 24 -4.37 -2.92 -2.90
N ILE A 25 -4.06 -2.28 -1.78
CA ILE A 25 -3.18 -1.11 -1.77
C ILE A 25 -1.81 -1.57 -1.30
N VAL A 26 -0.78 -1.19 -2.04
CA VAL A 26 0.60 -1.45 -1.65
C VAL A 26 1.27 -0.12 -1.33
N ASP A 27 1.81 -0.03 -0.11
CA ASP A 27 2.55 1.13 0.39
C ASP A 27 4.04 0.84 0.25
N PHE A 28 4.71 1.54 -0.65
CA PHE A 28 6.17 1.45 -0.80
C PHE A 28 6.80 2.46 0.15
N TRP A 29 7.61 1.99 1.09
CA TRP A 29 8.11 2.79 2.19
C TRP A 29 9.54 2.42 2.57
N ALA A 30 10.16 3.20 3.46
CA ALA A 30 11.46 2.86 4.03
C ALA A 30 11.54 3.34 5.48
N GLU A 31 12.37 2.69 6.27
CA GLU A 31 12.54 3.02 7.69
C GLU A 31 13.02 4.45 7.91
N TRP A 32 13.84 4.95 7.02
CA TRP A 32 14.41 6.31 7.14
C TRP A 32 13.44 7.40 6.68
N CYS A 33 12.30 7.03 6.17
CA CYS A 33 11.35 7.97 5.58
C CYS A 33 10.34 8.43 6.63
N GLY A 34 10.48 9.66 7.11
CA GLY A 34 9.55 10.23 8.09
C GLY A 34 8.11 10.27 7.63
N PRO A 35 7.82 10.82 6.43
CA PRO A 35 6.45 10.85 5.92
C PRO A 35 5.83 9.46 5.77
N CYS A 36 6.64 8.45 5.43
CA CYS A 36 6.14 7.08 5.34
C CYS A 36 5.63 6.59 6.70
N LYS A 37 6.35 6.92 7.76
CA LYS A 37 5.95 6.51 9.09
C LYS A 37 4.73 7.25 9.59
N MET A 38 4.52 8.47 9.10
CA MET A 38 3.36 9.26 9.49
C MET A 38 2.04 8.65 8.99
N ILE A 39 2.05 8.03 7.82
CA ILE A 39 0.82 7.45 7.28
C ILE A 39 0.55 6.03 7.77
N GLY A 40 1.52 5.41 8.43
CA GLY A 40 1.38 4.05 8.94
C GLY A 40 0.11 3.83 9.77
N PRO A 41 -0.10 4.62 10.83
CA PRO A 41 -1.31 4.48 11.65
C PRO A 41 -2.60 4.68 10.86
N ALA A 42 -2.63 5.63 9.93
CA ALA A 42 -3.80 5.86 9.10
C ALA A 42 -4.10 4.65 8.21
N LEU A 43 -3.08 4.04 7.65
CA LEU A 43 -3.24 2.85 6.82
C LEU A 43 -3.74 1.66 7.64
N GLU A 44 -3.26 1.51 8.88
CA GLU A 44 -3.75 0.46 9.77
C GLU A 44 -5.23 0.63 10.06
N GLU A 45 -5.66 1.86 10.33
CA GLU A 45 -7.07 2.14 10.59
C GLU A 45 -7.91 1.85 9.34
N ILE A 46 -7.44 2.28 8.18
CA ILE A 46 -8.16 2.04 6.92
C ILE A 46 -8.25 0.53 6.64
N ALA A 47 -7.17 -0.20 6.88
CA ALA A 47 -7.17 -1.65 6.69
C ALA A 47 -8.24 -2.33 7.55
N GLY A 48 -8.40 -1.85 8.80
CA GLY A 48 -9.44 -2.37 9.68
C GLY A 48 -10.84 -2.00 9.22
N GLU A 49 -11.03 -0.73 8.83
CA GLU A 49 -12.32 -0.22 8.40
C GLU A 49 -12.82 -0.88 7.11
N LEU A 50 -11.90 -1.22 6.22
CA LEU A 50 -12.25 -1.80 4.92
C LEU A 50 -11.90 -3.29 4.83
N SER A 51 -11.72 -3.92 5.97
CA SER A 51 -11.48 -5.35 6.03
C SER A 51 -12.58 -6.11 5.30
N GLY A 52 -12.20 -7.07 4.48
CA GLY A 52 -13.14 -7.80 3.65
C GLY A 52 -13.38 -7.19 2.28
N LYS A 53 -13.04 -5.91 2.09
CA LYS A 53 -13.16 -5.23 0.80
C LYS A 53 -11.81 -4.89 0.21
N LEU A 54 -10.87 -4.50 1.05
CA LEU A 54 -9.57 -4.02 0.63
C LEU A 54 -8.49 -4.66 1.49
N THR A 55 -7.44 -5.12 0.86
CA THR A 55 -6.25 -5.59 1.54
C THR A 55 -5.19 -4.50 1.46
N VAL A 56 -4.54 -4.21 2.58
CA VAL A 56 -3.46 -3.24 2.63
C VAL A 56 -2.14 -3.99 2.84
N ALA A 57 -1.15 -3.66 2.04
CA ALA A 57 0.16 -4.28 2.12
C ALA A 57 1.24 -3.21 2.07
N LYS A 58 2.44 -3.55 2.48
CA LYS A 58 3.58 -2.63 2.42
C LYS A 58 4.82 -3.37 1.94
N VAL A 59 5.69 -2.63 1.27
CA VAL A 59 6.96 -3.12 0.76
C VAL A 59 8.06 -2.18 1.24
N ASP A 60 9.04 -2.73 1.96
CA ASP A 60 10.24 -1.98 2.36
C ASP A 60 11.19 -1.97 1.16
N ILE A 61 11.36 -0.80 0.55
CA ILE A 61 12.12 -0.67 -0.69
C ILE A 61 13.61 -0.94 -0.53
N ASP A 62 14.14 -0.80 0.68
CA ASP A 62 15.56 -1.06 0.91
C ASP A 62 15.88 -2.55 0.85
N ASN A 63 14.94 -3.37 1.31
CA ASN A 63 15.10 -4.82 1.30
C ASN A 63 14.47 -5.47 0.07
N ASN A 64 13.64 -4.74 -0.66
CA ASN A 64 12.89 -5.27 -1.79
C ASN A 64 12.91 -4.26 -2.94
N PRO A 65 14.04 -4.13 -3.63
CA PRO A 65 14.17 -3.10 -4.68
C PRO A 65 13.53 -3.43 -6.01
N MET A 66 13.17 -4.69 -6.24
CA MET A 66 12.66 -5.08 -7.56
C MET A 66 11.24 -4.60 -7.83
N SER A 67 10.32 -4.78 -6.88
CA SER A 67 8.94 -4.38 -7.11
C SER A 67 8.78 -2.87 -7.24
N PRO A 68 9.41 -2.01 -6.40
CA PRO A 68 9.29 -0.58 -6.64
C PRO A 68 9.87 -0.16 -7.99
N ASN A 69 10.96 -0.79 -8.40
CA ASN A 69 11.56 -0.49 -9.69
C ASN A 69 10.64 -0.90 -10.84
N GLN A 70 9.98 -2.04 -10.71
CA GLN A 70 9.05 -2.54 -11.72
C GLN A 70 7.91 -1.55 -11.97
N PHE A 71 7.44 -0.85 -10.94
CA PHE A 71 6.33 0.08 -11.05
C PHE A 71 6.80 1.55 -11.08
N ALA A 72 8.08 1.78 -11.32
CA ALA A 72 8.66 3.12 -11.45
C ALA A 72 8.44 3.99 -10.22
N VAL A 73 8.52 3.39 -9.03
CA VAL A 73 8.42 4.13 -7.78
C VAL A 73 9.71 4.91 -7.59
N ARG A 74 9.62 6.23 -7.58
CA ARG A 74 10.79 7.11 -7.47
C ARG A 74 10.80 7.94 -6.20
N GLY A 75 9.64 8.16 -5.62
CA GLY A 75 9.52 8.86 -4.35
C GLY A 75 8.72 8.03 -3.38
N ILE A 76 8.91 8.25 -2.09
CA ILE A 76 8.17 7.53 -1.06
C ILE A 76 7.62 8.50 -0.02
N PRO A 77 6.47 8.17 0.58
CA PRO A 77 5.70 6.97 0.31
C PRO A 77 5.00 7.04 -1.05
N THR A 78 4.87 5.90 -1.69
CA THR A 78 4.04 5.76 -2.89
C THR A 78 3.03 4.66 -2.62
N LEU A 79 1.77 4.97 -2.83
CA LEU A 79 0.69 4.00 -2.68
C LEU A 79 0.18 3.66 -4.06
N ILE A 80 0.11 2.37 -4.37
CA ILE A 80 -0.47 1.92 -5.63
C ILE A 80 -1.66 1.03 -5.30
N LEU A 81 -2.81 1.36 -5.89
CA LEU A 81 -4.00 0.55 -5.78
C LEU A 81 -4.02 -0.44 -6.94
N PHE A 82 -4.06 -1.71 -6.60
CA PHE A 82 -4.13 -2.79 -7.57
C PHE A 82 -5.53 -3.37 -7.61
N LYS A 83 -6.07 -3.55 -8.80
CA LYS A 83 -7.34 -4.22 -9.02
C LYS A 83 -7.08 -5.45 -9.85
N ASP A 84 -7.43 -6.62 -9.31
CA ASP A 84 -7.20 -7.90 -9.99
C ASP A 84 -5.75 -8.06 -10.45
N GLY A 85 -4.82 -7.60 -9.60
CA GLY A 85 -3.39 -7.72 -9.86
C GLY A 85 -2.80 -6.64 -10.76
N LYS A 86 -3.59 -5.65 -11.18
CA LYS A 86 -3.11 -4.60 -12.08
C LYS A 86 -3.17 -3.24 -11.42
N PRO A 87 -2.16 -2.38 -11.64
CA PRO A 87 -2.19 -1.02 -11.09
C PRO A 87 -3.38 -0.24 -11.64
N ALA A 88 -4.15 0.35 -10.75
CA ALA A 88 -5.33 1.13 -11.12
C ALA A 88 -5.18 2.61 -10.76
N ALA A 89 -4.47 2.92 -9.67
CA ALA A 89 -4.27 4.30 -9.25
C ALA A 89 -2.99 4.41 -8.42
N THR A 90 -2.35 5.57 -8.47
CA THR A 90 -1.10 5.82 -7.75
C THR A 90 -1.20 7.14 -7.02
N GLN A 91 -0.78 7.16 -5.75
CA GLN A 91 -0.69 8.35 -4.94
C GLN A 91 0.74 8.47 -4.41
N VAL A 92 1.42 9.55 -4.74
CA VAL A 92 2.76 9.82 -4.26
C VAL A 92 2.71 10.85 -3.15
N GLY A 93 3.41 10.59 -2.06
CA GLY A 93 3.46 11.49 -0.92
C GLY A 93 2.47 11.11 0.16
N ALA A 94 2.70 11.65 1.36
CA ALA A 94 1.84 11.38 2.51
C ALA A 94 0.60 12.25 2.46
N LEU A 95 -0.55 11.64 2.77
CA LEU A 95 -1.81 12.36 2.90
C LEU A 95 -2.40 12.09 4.28
N PRO A 96 -3.14 13.05 4.85
CA PRO A 96 -3.91 12.78 6.06
C PRO A 96 -4.93 11.67 5.82
N LYS A 97 -5.33 10.99 6.88
CA LYS A 97 -6.24 9.86 6.79
C LYS A 97 -7.50 10.15 5.97
N GLY A 98 -8.14 11.29 6.22
CA GLY A 98 -9.35 11.65 5.49
C GLY A 98 -9.14 11.74 3.98
N LYS A 99 -8.00 12.32 3.59
CA LYS A 99 -7.67 12.43 2.17
C LYS A 99 -7.31 11.08 1.56
N LEU A 100 -6.65 10.21 2.32
CA LEU A 100 -6.37 8.86 1.88
C LEU A 100 -7.67 8.10 1.63
N LYS A 101 -8.62 8.21 2.55
CA LYS A 101 -9.91 7.56 2.38
C LYS A 101 -10.65 8.07 1.15
N GLU A 102 -10.61 9.38 0.91
CA GLU A 102 -11.23 9.97 -0.28
C GLU A 102 -10.59 9.42 -1.55
N TRP A 103 -9.28 9.34 -1.57
CA TRP A 103 -8.56 8.82 -2.72
C TRP A 103 -8.92 7.36 -2.99
N ILE A 104 -8.97 6.56 -1.94
CA ILE A 104 -9.34 5.15 -2.04
C ILE A 104 -10.78 5.02 -2.56
N SER A 105 -11.71 5.72 -1.92
CA SER A 105 -13.13 5.65 -2.29
C SER A 105 -13.39 6.09 -3.72
N GLY A 106 -12.62 7.05 -4.20
CA GLY A 106 -12.75 7.54 -5.57
C GLY A 106 -12.21 6.59 -6.63
N ASN A 107 -11.48 5.55 -6.21
CA ASN A 107 -10.81 4.64 -7.14
C ASN A 107 -11.23 3.18 -7.03
N ILE A 108 -12.16 2.88 -6.14
CA ILE A 108 -12.65 1.50 -5.97
C ILE A 108 -14.14 1.33 -6.33
#